data_25ca1f74435ad953a61522f2e9b310c7
#
_entry.id   25ca1f74435ad953a61522f2e9b310c7
#
_cell.length_a   1.000
_cell.length_b   1.000
_cell.length_c   1.000
_cell.angle_alpha   90.00
_cell.angle_beta   90.00
_cell.angle_gamma   90.00
#
_symmetry.space_group_name_H-M   'P 1'
#
loop_
_entity.id
_entity.type
_entity.pdbx_description
1 polymer ?
#
loop_
_entity_poly.entity_id
_entity_poly.type
_entity_poly.pdbx_seq_one_letter_code
_entity_poly.pdbx_strand_id
1 'polypeptide(L)'
;MVVIKFGILSLPMDLIIFISEIFQQIPKQKKIAYAASAEAIQYTNEERKYLKQNLKNFDYISVREQKLANDLMRVTGISNIETVLDPTLIADVSIYDEIEQINPLQGRKYILFYKIRNCMYFADKIYQYAQSIQAELLILSSWYEKEIVTFAKSHKGVTYLPDAGVEIFLGAIKAAECIFTPSFHGCVFPILFHKPFYSLILSDSWNTRANDLLYSLGLENRLLSIDSTITSECIDYGEVDIKLKERKKISHNFLKKSLSI
;
A
#
# COMPACT_ATOMS: atom_id res chain seq x y z
N MET A 1 11.74 23.04 9.03
CA MET A 1 11.85 21.74 8.34
C MET A 1 10.48 21.42 7.75
N VAL A 2 10.41 21.16 6.45
CA VAL A 2 9.15 20.74 5.81
C VAL A 2 9.36 19.34 5.29
N VAL A 3 8.66 18.37 5.87
CA VAL A 3 8.61 17.00 5.39
C VAL A 3 7.37 16.86 4.51
N ILE A 4 7.57 16.58 3.23
CA ILE A 4 6.46 16.38 2.31
C ILE A 4 6.27 14.87 2.16
N LYS A 5 5.16 14.37 2.69
CA LYS A 5 4.66 13.05 2.36
C LYS A 5 3.76 13.21 1.14
N PHE A 6 4.22 12.82 -0.02
CA PHE A 6 3.32 12.64 -1.15
C PHE A 6 2.57 11.33 -0.96
N GLY A 7 1.39 11.40 -0.35
CA GLY A 7 0.39 10.36 -0.48
C GLY A 7 -0.10 10.33 -1.92
N ILE A 8 -0.46 9.16 -2.39
CA ILE A 8 -1.07 8.82 -3.70
C ILE A 8 -1.27 10.04 -4.62
N LEU A 9 -0.31 10.27 -5.51
CA LEU A 9 -0.46 11.29 -6.54
C LEU A 9 -1.03 10.66 -7.81
N SER A 10 -2.35 10.45 -7.80
CA SER A 10 -3.19 10.86 -8.93
C SER A 10 -3.68 12.30 -8.70
N LEU A 11 -2.82 13.14 -8.11
CA LEU A 11 -3.15 14.55 -7.97
C LEU A 11 -3.05 15.19 -9.35
N PRO A 12 -4.04 16.02 -9.74
CA PRO A 12 -3.94 16.81 -10.96
C PRO A 12 -2.65 17.64 -10.92
N MET A 13 -2.01 17.79 -12.06
CA MET A 13 -0.75 18.53 -12.22
C MET A 13 -0.80 19.90 -11.52
N ASP A 14 -1.95 20.58 -11.56
CA ASP A 14 -2.18 21.87 -10.94
C ASP A 14 -1.94 21.87 -9.42
N LEU A 15 -2.25 20.79 -8.72
CA LEU A 15 -2.00 20.70 -7.28
C LEU A 15 -0.52 20.42 -6.97
N ILE A 16 0.18 19.67 -7.82
CA ILE A 16 1.63 19.48 -7.73
C ILE A 16 2.35 20.81 -7.96
N ILE A 17 1.90 21.60 -8.97
CA ILE A 17 2.40 22.94 -9.27
C ILE A 17 2.16 23.85 -8.07
N PHE A 18 0.95 23.92 -7.54
CA PHE A 18 0.59 24.76 -6.40
C PHE A 18 1.44 24.45 -5.14
N ILE A 19 1.60 23.16 -4.82
CA ILE A 19 2.46 22.75 -3.71
C ILE A 19 3.91 23.16 -3.94
N SER A 20 4.45 22.99 -5.15
CA SER A 20 5.83 23.38 -5.45
C SER A 20 6.06 24.89 -5.40
N GLU A 21 5.08 25.72 -5.83
CA GLU A 21 5.14 27.17 -5.76
C GLU A 21 5.14 27.69 -4.31
N ILE A 22 4.30 27.11 -3.44
CA ILE A 22 4.33 27.41 -2.00
C ILE A 22 5.73 27.14 -1.43
N PHE A 23 6.36 26.02 -1.80
CA PHE A 23 7.69 25.66 -1.30
C PHE A 23 8.84 26.51 -1.87
N GLN A 24 8.68 27.12 -3.05
CA GLN A 24 9.65 28.09 -3.57
C GLN A 24 9.68 29.39 -2.76
N GLN A 25 8.57 29.75 -2.12
CA GLN A 25 8.43 30.98 -1.34
C GLN A 25 8.99 30.87 0.10
N ILE A 26 9.44 29.67 0.54
CA ILE A 26 10.02 29.48 1.87
C ILE A 26 11.56 29.33 1.73
N PRO A 27 12.31 30.43 1.69
CA PRO A 27 13.76 30.37 1.61
C PRO A 27 14.36 29.90 2.94
N LYS A 28 15.44 29.10 2.90
CA LYS A 28 16.27 28.65 4.04
C LYS A 28 15.79 27.44 4.84
N GLN A 29 14.70 26.75 4.47
CA GLN A 29 14.34 25.49 5.13
C GLN A 29 14.83 24.29 4.34
N LYS A 30 15.33 23.28 5.05
CA LYS A 30 15.70 21.98 4.47
C LYS A 30 14.45 21.28 3.93
N LYS A 31 14.48 20.87 2.67
CA LYS A 31 13.36 20.23 1.97
C LYS A 31 13.64 18.75 1.80
N ILE A 32 12.80 17.92 2.38
CA ILE A 32 12.96 16.46 2.39
C ILE A 32 11.68 15.82 1.84
N ALA A 33 11.81 14.99 0.80
CA ALA A 33 10.76 14.09 0.36
C ALA A 33 11.02 12.70 0.96
N TYR A 34 10.14 12.24 1.85
CA TYR A 34 10.24 10.92 2.45
C TYR A 34 9.17 9.98 1.88
N ALA A 35 9.58 8.82 1.38
CA ALA A 35 8.70 7.76 0.90
C ALA A 35 7.65 8.24 -0.12
N ALA A 36 8.04 9.19 -1.00
CA ALA A 36 7.16 9.63 -2.08
C ALA A 36 6.78 8.44 -2.97
N SER A 37 5.56 8.47 -3.50
CA SER A 37 5.04 7.36 -4.31
C SER A 37 4.23 7.90 -5.46
N ALA A 38 4.45 7.34 -6.62
CA ALA A 38 3.63 7.55 -7.80
C ALA A 38 3.49 6.25 -8.58
N GLU A 39 2.37 6.10 -9.25
CA GLU A 39 2.21 5.00 -10.20
C GLU A 39 3.11 5.24 -11.42
N ALA A 40 3.41 4.17 -12.16
CA ALA A 40 4.22 4.25 -13.37
C ALA A 40 3.53 5.15 -14.40
N ILE A 41 3.95 6.41 -14.50
CA ILE A 41 3.40 7.41 -15.39
C ILE A 41 4.33 7.55 -16.60
N GLN A 42 3.74 7.61 -17.79
CA GLN A 42 4.46 8.10 -18.97
C GLN A 42 4.47 9.63 -18.91
N TYR A 43 5.58 10.20 -18.49
CA TYR A 43 5.74 11.65 -18.42
C TYR A 43 5.83 12.27 -19.79
N THR A 44 5.03 13.30 -20.05
CA THR A 44 5.19 14.21 -21.20
C THR A 44 6.52 14.98 -21.09
N ASN A 45 6.95 15.60 -22.18
CA ASN A 45 8.18 16.42 -22.16
C ASN A 45 8.07 17.62 -21.21
N GLU A 46 6.89 18.19 -21.06
CA GLU A 46 6.61 19.30 -20.16
C GLU A 46 6.69 18.85 -18.69
N GLU A 47 6.08 17.71 -18.37
CA GLU A 47 6.14 17.10 -17.02
C GLU A 47 7.58 16.74 -16.65
N ARG A 48 8.38 16.21 -17.57
CA ARG A 48 9.80 15.91 -17.35
C ARG A 48 10.59 17.18 -17.03
N LYS A 49 10.38 18.25 -17.80
CA LYS A 49 11.01 19.55 -17.56
C LYS A 49 10.63 20.10 -16.20
N TYR A 50 9.35 20.03 -15.87
CA TYR A 50 8.82 20.48 -14.59
C TYR A 50 9.41 19.68 -13.41
N LEU A 51 9.40 18.35 -13.46
CA LEU A 51 10.00 17.50 -12.44
C LEU A 51 11.49 17.82 -12.27
N LYS A 52 12.25 17.95 -13.38
CA LYS A 52 13.68 18.30 -13.33
C LYS A 52 13.93 19.65 -12.66
N GLN A 53 13.09 20.64 -12.91
CA GLN A 53 13.22 21.97 -12.29
C GLN A 53 12.90 21.97 -10.80
N ASN A 54 11.86 21.25 -10.38
CA ASN A 54 11.36 21.31 -9.01
C ASN A 54 12.07 20.34 -8.06
N LEU A 55 12.41 19.13 -8.50
CA LEU A 55 13.10 18.15 -7.65
C LEU A 55 14.52 18.59 -7.26
N LYS A 56 15.15 19.45 -8.03
CA LYS A 56 16.45 20.06 -7.67
C LYS A 56 16.40 20.90 -6.41
N ASN A 57 15.22 21.35 -6.01
CA ASN A 57 15.02 22.18 -4.82
C ASN A 57 14.92 21.35 -3.53
N PHE A 58 14.96 20.02 -3.63
CA PHE A 58 14.98 19.13 -2.47
C PHE A 58 16.41 18.79 -2.08
N ASP A 59 16.69 18.83 -0.78
CA ASP A 59 17.98 18.44 -0.20
C ASP A 59 18.10 16.90 -0.13
N TYR A 60 16.97 16.22 0.12
CA TYR A 60 16.89 14.77 0.17
C TYR A 60 15.60 14.27 -0.46
N ILE A 61 15.72 13.21 -1.27
CA ILE A 61 14.57 12.59 -1.94
C ILE A 61 14.61 11.09 -1.70
N SER A 62 13.52 10.55 -1.19
CA SER A 62 13.28 9.11 -1.16
C SER A 62 11.89 8.76 -1.65
N VAL A 63 11.78 7.57 -2.23
CA VAL A 63 10.53 7.02 -2.79
C VAL A 63 10.29 5.62 -2.24
N ARG A 64 9.07 5.10 -2.40
CA ARG A 64 8.75 3.74 -1.95
C ARG A 64 9.09 2.67 -2.97
N GLU A 65 9.01 3.01 -4.25
CA GLU A 65 9.14 2.07 -5.35
C GLU A 65 10.51 2.21 -6.04
N GLN A 66 11.22 1.10 -6.23
CA GLN A 66 12.52 1.09 -6.94
C GLN A 66 12.36 1.55 -8.39
N LYS A 67 11.26 1.16 -9.03
CA LYS A 67 10.97 1.61 -10.39
C LYS A 67 10.81 3.12 -10.48
N LEU A 68 10.09 3.73 -9.51
CA LEU A 68 9.93 5.19 -9.47
C LEU A 68 11.29 5.89 -9.26
N ALA A 69 12.15 5.37 -8.37
CA ALA A 69 13.50 5.90 -8.19
C ALA A 69 14.27 5.93 -9.50
N ASN A 70 14.31 4.81 -10.22
CA ASN A 70 14.99 4.67 -11.49
C ASN A 70 14.41 5.61 -12.56
N ASP A 71 13.10 5.73 -12.65
CA ASP A 71 12.42 6.61 -13.61
C ASP A 71 12.71 8.09 -13.31
N LEU A 72 12.63 8.51 -12.06
CA LEU A 72 12.95 9.88 -11.66
C LEU A 72 14.44 10.22 -11.91
N MET A 73 15.36 9.33 -11.55
CA MET A 73 16.79 9.52 -11.85
C MET A 73 17.03 9.69 -13.35
N ARG A 74 16.41 8.86 -14.18
CA ARG A 74 16.52 8.92 -15.63
C ARG A 74 15.95 10.22 -16.21
N VAL A 75 14.80 10.67 -15.70
CA VAL A 75 14.07 11.84 -16.23
C VAL A 75 14.72 13.14 -15.77
N THR A 76 15.19 13.22 -14.53
CA THR A 76 15.67 14.46 -13.91
C THR A 76 17.18 14.62 -13.95
N GLY A 77 17.93 13.51 -14.06
CA GLY A 77 19.39 13.49 -13.91
C GLY A 77 19.87 13.63 -12.46
N ILE A 78 18.97 13.53 -11.48
CA ILE A 78 19.31 13.51 -10.04
C ILE A 78 19.75 12.09 -9.69
N SER A 79 20.97 11.93 -9.16
CA SER A 79 21.54 10.62 -8.85
C SER A 79 21.23 10.08 -7.45
N ASN A 80 20.75 10.93 -6.55
CA ASN A 80 20.57 10.61 -5.13
C ASN A 80 19.09 10.46 -4.76
N ILE A 81 18.38 9.48 -5.36
CA ILE A 81 17.01 9.14 -4.96
C ILE A 81 17.05 7.76 -4.30
N GLU A 82 16.81 7.73 -2.99
CA GLU A 82 16.87 6.50 -2.20
C GLU A 82 15.50 5.81 -2.15
N THR A 83 15.51 4.47 -2.12
CA THR A 83 14.27 3.69 -1.92
C THR A 83 14.14 3.31 -0.45
N VAL A 84 13.02 3.72 0.17
CA VAL A 84 12.71 3.54 1.59
C VAL A 84 11.34 2.89 1.78
N LEU A 85 11.08 2.39 2.99
CA LEU A 85 9.77 1.85 3.34
C LEU A 85 8.74 2.96 3.58
N ASP A 86 7.47 2.61 3.36
CA ASP A 86 6.35 3.45 3.80
C ASP A 86 6.42 3.70 5.31
N PRO A 87 6.02 4.88 5.81
CA PRO A 87 6.01 5.18 7.25
C PRO A 87 5.28 4.15 8.10
N THR A 88 4.23 3.53 7.58
CA THR A 88 3.48 2.48 8.31
C THR A 88 4.33 1.24 8.57
N LEU A 89 5.28 0.92 7.70
CA LEU A 89 6.19 -0.23 7.89
C LEU A 89 7.36 0.07 8.82
N ILE A 90 7.79 1.34 8.97
CA ILE A 90 8.90 1.69 9.87
C ILE A 90 8.44 1.98 11.30
N ALA A 91 7.16 2.30 11.49
CA ALA A 91 6.58 2.49 12.80
C ALA A 91 6.70 1.22 13.66
N ASP A 92 6.75 1.39 14.98
CA ASP A 92 6.64 0.27 15.89
C ASP A 92 5.22 -0.31 15.81
N VAL A 93 5.13 -1.64 15.71
CA VAL A 93 3.83 -2.33 15.58
C VAL A 93 2.93 -2.08 16.80
N SER A 94 3.52 -1.85 17.99
CA SER A 94 2.79 -1.52 19.21
C SER A 94 1.90 -0.28 19.10
N ILE A 95 2.27 0.68 18.23
CA ILE A 95 1.43 1.86 17.95
C ILE A 95 0.05 1.46 17.44
N TYR A 96 -0.03 0.39 16.66
CA TYR A 96 -1.30 -0.11 16.13
C TYR A 96 -2.11 -0.89 17.18
N ASP A 97 -1.46 -1.38 18.24
CA ASP A 97 -2.15 -2.03 19.37
C ASP A 97 -2.81 -1.01 20.32
N GLU A 98 -2.36 0.25 20.30
CA GLU A 98 -3.00 1.37 21.03
C GLU A 98 -4.32 1.81 20.39
N ILE A 99 -4.55 1.48 19.12
CA ILE A 99 -5.80 1.76 18.42
C ILE A 99 -6.80 0.67 18.76
N GLU A 100 -8.00 1.04 19.23
CA GLU A 100 -9.08 0.08 19.43
C GLU A 100 -9.33 -0.74 18.15
N GLN A 101 -9.28 -2.07 18.27
CA GLN A 101 -9.40 -2.96 17.11
C GLN A 101 -10.74 -3.69 17.18
N ILE A 102 -11.69 -3.24 16.35
CA ILE A 102 -13.04 -3.78 16.32
C ILE A 102 -13.12 -4.94 15.34
N ASN A 103 -13.33 -6.17 15.84
CA ASN A 103 -13.66 -7.31 15.00
C ASN A 103 -15.12 -7.21 14.51
N PRO A 104 -15.37 -6.94 13.24
CA PRO A 104 -16.72 -6.68 12.75
C PRO A 104 -17.64 -7.91 12.75
N LEU A 105 -17.08 -9.12 12.79
CA LEU A 105 -17.85 -10.37 12.80
C LEU A 105 -17.82 -11.11 14.16
N GLN A 106 -17.34 -10.45 15.23
CA GLN A 106 -17.43 -10.90 16.62
C GLN A 106 -17.03 -12.37 16.85
N GLY A 107 -15.82 -12.74 16.39
CA GLY A 107 -15.26 -14.09 16.59
C GLY A 107 -15.73 -15.14 15.60
N ARG A 108 -16.56 -14.82 14.62
CA ARG A 108 -16.86 -15.72 13.51
C ARG A 108 -15.63 -15.84 12.58
N LYS A 109 -15.41 -17.04 12.05
CA LYS A 109 -14.34 -17.31 11.09
C LYS A 109 -14.66 -16.69 9.75
N TYR A 110 -13.77 -15.87 9.20
CA TYR A 110 -14.01 -15.22 7.90
C TYR A 110 -12.74 -14.95 7.09
N ILE A 111 -12.95 -14.83 5.78
CA ILE A 111 -12.01 -14.29 4.82
C ILE A 111 -12.32 -12.81 4.63
N LEU A 112 -11.29 -11.96 4.62
CA LEU A 112 -11.44 -10.53 4.32
C LEU A 112 -11.14 -10.26 2.85
N PHE A 113 -12.10 -9.67 2.14
CA PHE A 113 -11.87 -9.05 0.83
C PHE A 113 -11.90 -7.53 0.98
N TYR A 114 -10.71 -6.92 1.09
CA TYR A 114 -10.59 -5.46 1.14
C TYR A 114 -10.48 -4.89 -0.27
N LYS A 115 -11.60 -4.36 -0.77
CA LYS A 115 -11.78 -3.85 -2.13
C LYS A 115 -11.65 -2.34 -2.18
N ILE A 116 -10.68 -1.82 -2.93
CA ILE A 116 -10.47 -0.38 -3.14
C ILE A 116 -10.55 0.03 -4.62
N ARG A 117 -10.71 -0.93 -5.54
CA ARG A 117 -10.72 -0.72 -7.00
C ARG A 117 -11.71 -1.67 -7.66
N ASN A 118 -11.87 -1.53 -8.98
CA ASN A 118 -12.72 -2.45 -9.74
C ASN A 118 -12.07 -3.85 -9.82
N CYS A 119 -12.40 -4.72 -8.86
CA CYS A 119 -11.89 -6.09 -8.75
C CYS A 119 -12.99 -7.09 -8.30
N MET A 120 -14.26 -6.74 -8.47
CA MET A 120 -15.38 -7.64 -8.12
C MET A 120 -15.36 -8.96 -8.89
N TYR A 121 -14.70 -9.01 -10.04
CA TYR A 121 -14.49 -10.25 -10.78
C TYR A 121 -13.67 -11.32 -10.01
N PHE A 122 -13.02 -10.98 -8.90
CA PHE A 122 -12.43 -11.92 -7.96
C PHE A 122 -13.43 -12.45 -6.92
N ALA A 123 -14.60 -11.84 -6.75
CA ALA A 123 -15.49 -12.10 -5.61
C ALA A 123 -15.95 -13.56 -5.56
N ASP A 124 -16.36 -14.16 -6.69
CA ASP A 124 -16.78 -15.56 -6.74
C ASP A 124 -15.66 -16.51 -6.34
N LYS A 125 -14.45 -16.27 -6.84
CA LYS A 125 -13.27 -17.07 -6.52
C LYS A 125 -12.93 -17.02 -5.03
N ILE A 126 -12.96 -15.81 -4.43
CA ILE A 126 -12.69 -15.59 -3.00
C ILE A 126 -13.81 -16.23 -2.17
N TYR A 127 -15.07 -16.08 -2.59
CA TYR A 127 -16.21 -16.71 -1.93
C TYR A 127 -16.10 -18.24 -1.92
N GLN A 128 -15.78 -18.87 -3.05
CA GLN A 128 -15.56 -20.31 -3.14
C GLN A 128 -14.43 -20.78 -2.21
N TYR A 129 -13.34 -20.00 -2.12
CA TYR A 129 -12.27 -20.28 -1.17
C TYR A 129 -12.76 -20.18 0.29
N ALA A 130 -13.52 -19.15 0.63
CA ALA A 130 -14.10 -19.01 1.98
C ALA A 130 -14.99 -20.22 2.31
N GLN A 131 -15.86 -20.65 1.39
CA GLN A 131 -16.72 -21.82 1.59
C GLN A 131 -15.90 -23.12 1.79
N SER A 132 -14.81 -23.30 1.03
CA SER A 132 -13.97 -24.49 1.12
C SER A 132 -13.34 -24.69 2.51
N ILE A 133 -13.12 -23.60 3.26
CA ILE A 133 -12.57 -23.62 4.61
C ILE A 133 -13.63 -23.34 5.70
N GLN A 134 -14.92 -23.37 5.34
CA GLN A 134 -16.06 -23.12 6.22
C GLN A 134 -15.97 -21.75 6.92
N ALA A 135 -15.57 -20.72 6.18
CA ALA A 135 -15.50 -19.33 6.64
C ALA A 135 -16.55 -18.48 5.94
N GLU A 136 -16.95 -17.37 6.60
CA GLU A 136 -17.74 -16.32 5.98
C GLU A 136 -16.86 -15.43 5.09
N LEU A 137 -17.48 -14.60 4.25
CA LEU A 137 -16.78 -13.58 3.47
C LEU A 137 -17.16 -12.20 3.99
N LEU A 138 -16.18 -11.46 4.50
CA LEU A 138 -16.33 -10.04 4.82
C LEU A 138 -15.75 -9.22 3.67
N ILE A 139 -16.57 -8.34 3.10
CA ILE A 139 -16.12 -7.38 2.07
C ILE A 139 -16.07 -6.00 2.69
N LEU A 140 -14.90 -5.36 2.68
CA LEU A 140 -14.71 -3.95 3.01
C LEU A 140 -14.43 -3.16 1.75
N SER A 141 -15.00 -1.95 1.64
CA SER A 141 -14.67 -0.98 0.59
C SER A 141 -14.63 0.44 1.15
N SER A 142 -13.99 1.36 0.42
CA SER A 142 -13.84 2.76 0.84
C SER A 142 -15.12 3.58 0.65
N TRP A 143 -16.11 3.07 -0.06
CA TRP A 143 -17.41 3.71 -0.33
C TRP A 143 -18.48 2.67 -0.64
N TYR A 144 -19.74 3.10 -0.59
CA TYR A 144 -20.89 2.26 -0.91
C TYR A 144 -20.91 1.86 -2.40
N GLU A 145 -21.06 0.57 -2.68
CA GLU A 145 -21.15 0.01 -4.03
C GLU A 145 -22.34 -0.94 -4.17
N LYS A 146 -23.27 -0.59 -5.08
CA LYS A 146 -24.48 -1.38 -5.32
C LYS A 146 -24.20 -2.82 -5.80
N GLU A 147 -23.11 -3.01 -6.56
CA GLU A 147 -22.68 -4.32 -7.03
C GLU A 147 -22.35 -5.25 -5.84
N ILE A 148 -21.64 -4.75 -4.84
CA ILE A 148 -21.28 -5.52 -3.65
C ILE A 148 -22.52 -5.87 -2.83
N VAL A 149 -23.47 -4.93 -2.70
CA VAL A 149 -24.76 -5.20 -2.03
C VAL A 149 -25.52 -6.32 -2.72
N THR A 150 -25.56 -6.32 -4.06
CA THR A 150 -26.22 -7.36 -4.84
C THR A 150 -25.55 -8.70 -4.63
N PHE A 151 -24.22 -8.74 -4.68
CA PHE A 151 -23.42 -9.95 -4.41
C PHE A 151 -23.70 -10.49 -3.00
N ALA A 152 -23.63 -9.64 -1.97
CA ALA A 152 -23.88 -10.05 -0.58
C ALA A 152 -25.29 -10.59 -0.35
N LYS A 153 -26.30 -10.05 -1.03
CA LYS A 153 -27.68 -10.57 -0.94
C LYS A 153 -27.88 -11.92 -1.61
N SER A 154 -27.09 -12.24 -2.65
CA SER A 154 -27.20 -13.49 -3.40
C SER A 154 -26.31 -14.62 -2.85
N HIS A 155 -25.40 -14.34 -1.90
CA HIS A 155 -24.46 -15.30 -1.37
C HIS A 155 -24.57 -15.41 0.16
N LYS A 156 -24.91 -16.58 0.66
CA LYS A 156 -25.04 -16.85 2.10
C LYS A 156 -23.70 -16.70 2.82
N GLY A 157 -23.66 -16.02 3.96
CA GLY A 157 -22.45 -15.84 4.76
C GLY A 157 -21.53 -14.73 4.21
N VAL A 158 -22.07 -13.84 3.36
CA VAL A 158 -21.36 -12.64 2.92
C VAL A 158 -21.87 -11.42 3.69
N THR A 159 -20.94 -10.71 4.31
CA THR A 159 -21.18 -9.43 4.98
C THR A 159 -20.46 -8.31 4.24
N TYR A 160 -21.14 -7.21 4.00
CA TYR A 160 -20.57 -6.03 3.36
C TYR A 160 -20.58 -4.84 4.30
N LEU A 161 -19.41 -4.23 4.51
CA LEU A 161 -19.24 -3.00 5.29
C LEU A 161 -18.56 -1.94 4.42
N PRO A 162 -19.32 -0.97 3.89
CA PRO A 162 -18.75 0.19 3.22
C PRO A 162 -18.18 1.17 4.23
N ASP A 163 -17.17 1.93 3.84
CA ASP A 163 -16.64 3.08 4.58
C ASP A 163 -16.24 2.76 6.03
N ALA A 164 -15.53 1.64 6.21
CA ALA A 164 -15.05 1.21 7.52
C ALA A 164 -13.93 2.14 8.02
N GLY A 165 -14.03 2.63 9.26
CA GLY A 165 -12.98 3.38 9.94
C GLY A 165 -11.73 2.56 10.22
N VAL A 166 -10.69 3.21 10.74
CA VAL A 166 -9.38 2.60 11.00
C VAL A 166 -9.50 1.44 12.00
N GLU A 167 -10.32 1.58 13.02
CA GLU A 167 -10.56 0.60 14.08
C GLU A 167 -11.12 -0.71 13.51
N ILE A 168 -12.12 -0.58 12.63
CA ILE A 168 -12.73 -1.74 11.94
C ILE A 168 -11.75 -2.33 10.93
N PHE A 169 -11.03 -1.48 10.18
CA PHE A 169 -10.06 -1.96 9.19
C PHE A 169 -8.94 -2.78 9.82
N LEU A 170 -8.32 -2.29 10.91
CA LEU A 170 -7.25 -3.01 11.61
C LEU A 170 -7.78 -4.28 12.29
N GLY A 171 -8.93 -4.18 12.97
CA GLY A 171 -9.57 -5.32 13.61
C GLY A 171 -9.99 -6.40 12.61
N ALA A 172 -10.50 -6.01 11.44
CA ALA A 172 -10.87 -6.93 10.38
C ALA A 172 -9.66 -7.68 9.82
N ILE A 173 -8.53 -7.01 9.61
CA ILE A 173 -7.29 -7.66 9.16
C ILE A 173 -6.76 -8.62 10.22
N LYS A 174 -6.70 -8.17 11.48
CA LYS A 174 -6.11 -8.96 12.58
C LYS A 174 -6.92 -10.22 12.89
N ALA A 175 -8.24 -10.18 12.72
CA ALA A 175 -9.13 -11.31 13.00
C ALA A 175 -9.39 -12.22 11.78
N ALA A 176 -9.12 -11.80 10.56
CA ALA A 176 -9.33 -12.62 9.36
C ALA A 176 -8.44 -13.86 9.31
N GLU A 177 -8.92 -14.94 8.70
CA GLU A 177 -8.14 -16.14 8.39
C GLU A 177 -7.17 -15.89 7.22
N CYS A 178 -7.61 -15.13 6.23
CA CYS A 178 -6.80 -14.71 5.09
C CYS A 178 -7.37 -13.41 4.50
N ILE A 179 -6.52 -12.57 3.93
CA ILE A 179 -6.89 -11.28 3.34
C ILE A 179 -6.64 -11.31 1.84
N PHE A 180 -7.62 -10.83 1.06
CA PHE A 180 -7.50 -10.62 -0.38
C PHE A 180 -7.69 -9.15 -0.69
N THR A 181 -6.73 -8.54 -1.40
CA THR A 181 -6.79 -7.10 -1.63
C THR A 181 -5.91 -6.65 -2.79
N PRO A 182 -6.31 -5.64 -3.58
CA PRO A 182 -5.41 -4.93 -4.48
C PRO A 182 -4.73 -3.72 -3.80
N SER A 183 -4.97 -3.50 -2.50
CA SER A 183 -4.48 -2.32 -1.77
C SER A 183 -3.04 -2.52 -1.29
N PHE A 184 -2.19 -1.50 -1.48
CA PHE A 184 -0.87 -1.47 -0.87
C PHE A 184 -0.94 -1.60 0.66
N HIS A 185 -1.74 -0.78 1.33
CA HIS A 185 -1.88 -0.89 2.80
C HIS A 185 -2.63 -2.15 3.23
N GLY A 186 -3.51 -2.67 2.36
CA GLY A 186 -4.12 -3.98 2.54
C GLY A 186 -3.11 -5.13 2.52
N CYS A 187 -1.91 -4.95 1.94
CA CYS A 187 -0.78 -5.87 2.03
C CYS A 187 0.15 -5.55 3.22
N VAL A 188 0.35 -4.25 3.53
CA VAL A 188 1.22 -3.80 4.63
C VAL A 188 0.78 -4.35 5.98
N PHE A 189 -0.49 -4.21 6.33
CA PHE A 189 -0.97 -4.63 7.65
C PHE A 189 -1.00 -6.14 7.86
N PRO A 190 -1.38 -7.00 6.88
CA PRO A 190 -1.15 -8.43 7.00
C PRO A 190 0.32 -8.80 7.23
N ILE A 191 1.27 -8.12 6.58
CA ILE A 191 2.70 -8.34 6.84
C ILE A 191 3.06 -8.00 8.27
N LEU A 192 2.61 -6.84 8.78
CA LEU A 192 2.86 -6.41 10.16
C LEU A 192 2.21 -7.30 11.22
N PHE A 193 1.05 -7.88 10.92
CA PHE A 193 0.29 -8.72 11.85
C PHE A 193 0.51 -10.22 11.62
N HIS A 194 1.44 -10.60 10.74
CA HIS A 194 1.76 -11.98 10.38
C HIS A 194 0.51 -12.78 9.93
N LYS A 195 -0.35 -12.16 9.12
CA LYS A 195 -1.58 -12.76 8.62
C LYS A 195 -1.41 -13.30 7.20
N PRO A 196 -2.02 -14.44 6.87
CA PRO A 196 -2.09 -14.91 5.49
C PRO A 196 -2.79 -13.90 4.60
N PHE A 197 -2.26 -13.65 3.41
CA PHE A 197 -2.88 -12.72 2.47
C PHE A 197 -2.50 -13.00 1.02
N TYR A 198 -3.26 -12.42 0.10
CA TYR A 198 -2.98 -12.34 -1.32
C TYR A 198 -3.18 -10.92 -1.83
N SER A 199 -2.22 -10.45 -2.62
CA SER A 199 -2.30 -9.22 -3.39
C SER A 199 -2.89 -9.53 -4.76
N LEU A 200 -4.06 -8.99 -5.07
CA LEU A 200 -4.76 -9.25 -6.32
C LEU A 200 -4.10 -8.48 -7.47
N ILE A 201 -3.70 -9.20 -8.52
CA ILE A 201 -3.19 -8.60 -9.75
C ILE A 201 -4.36 -8.14 -10.59
N LEU A 202 -4.50 -6.82 -10.76
CA LEU A 202 -5.52 -6.24 -11.62
C LEU A 202 -5.06 -6.20 -13.08
N SER A 203 -6.01 -6.18 -14.02
CA SER A 203 -5.74 -6.11 -15.45
C SER A 203 -5.11 -4.78 -15.91
N ASP A 204 -5.35 -3.73 -15.15
CA ASP A 204 -4.70 -2.44 -15.29
C ASP A 204 -3.35 -2.44 -14.53
N SER A 205 -2.32 -1.86 -15.08
CA SER A 205 -0.93 -1.90 -14.59
C SER A 205 -0.68 -1.24 -13.20
N TRP A 206 -1.69 -1.12 -12.37
CA TRP A 206 -1.75 -0.29 -11.17
C TRP A 206 -1.13 -0.89 -9.89
N ASN A 207 -0.70 -2.17 -9.91
CA ASN A 207 -0.20 -2.85 -8.70
C ASN A 207 1.31 -2.70 -8.44
N THR A 208 1.99 -1.79 -9.12
CA THR A 208 3.46 -1.67 -9.02
C THR A 208 3.96 -1.48 -7.59
N ARG A 209 3.21 -0.74 -6.76
CA ARG A 209 3.57 -0.47 -5.36
C ARG A 209 3.55 -1.70 -4.46
N ALA A 210 2.48 -2.48 -4.53
CA ALA A 210 2.37 -3.73 -3.77
C ALA A 210 3.39 -4.74 -4.30
N ASN A 211 3.56 -4.83 -5.61
CA ASN A 211 4.52 -5.74 -6.24
C ASN A 211 5.95 -5.44 -5.77
N ASP A 212 6.40 -4.18 -5.83
CA ASP A 212 7.76 -3.79 -5.37
C ASP A 212 7.98 -4.15 -3.90
N LEU A 213 6.99 -3.94 -3.04
CA LEU A 213 7.05 -4.35 -1.64
C LEU A 213 7.20 -5.87 -1.52
N LEU A 214 6.32 -6.64 -2.17
CA LEU A 214 6.31 -8.10 -2.09
C LEU A 214 7.59 -8.71 -2.63
N TYR A 215 8.08 -8.27 -3.78
CA TYR A 215 9.38 -8.68 -4.32
C TYR A 215 10.53 -8.37 -3.35
N SER A 216 10.52 -7.20 -2.73
CA SER A 216 11.56 -6.80 -1.78
C SER A 216 11.60 -7.64 -0.51
N LEU A 217 10.50 -8.32 -0.18
CA LEU A 217 10.34 -9.18 1.00
C LEU A 217 10.35 -10.69 0.66
N GLY A 218 10.41 -11.06 -0.64
CA GLY A 218 10.35 -12.46 -1.07
C GLY A 218 8.94 -13.06 -0.95
N LEU A 219 7.94 -12.22 -1.16
CA LEU A 219 6.51 -12.56 -1.07
C LEU A 219 5.81 -12.56 -2.44
N GLU A 220 6.54 -12.72 -3.53
CA GLU A 220 5.99 -12.75 -4.89
C GLU A 220 4.97 -13.86 -5.11
N ASN A 221 5.06 -14.96 -4.35
CA ASN A 221 4.06 -16.03 -4.34
C ASN A 221 2.71 -15.61 -3.70
N ARG A 222 2.62 -14.42 -3.14
CA ARG A 222 1.37 -13.82 -2.65
C ARG A 222 0.67 -12.95 -3.70
N LEU A 223 1.25 -12.82 -4.89
CA LEU A 223 0.58 -12.19 -6.03
C LEU A 223 -0.41 -13.17 -6.64
N LEU A 224 -1.69 -12.81 -6.68
CA LEU A 224 -2.77 -13.65 -7.17
C LEU A 224 -3.42 -13.06 -8.43
N SER A 225 -3.28 -13.72 -9.57
CA SER A 225 -4.07 -13.41 -10.77
C SER A 225 -5.43 -14.10 -10.73
N ILE A 226 -6.35 -13.69 -11.61
CA ILE A 226 -7.67 -14.31 -11.68
C ILE A 226 -7.58 -15.81 -12.05
N ASP A 227 -6.59 -16.19 -12.87
CA ASP A 227 -6.39 -17.56 -13.35
C ASP A 227 -5.56 -18.43 -12.39
N SER A 228 -4.87 -17.82 -11.40
CA SER A 228 -4.01 -18.54 -10.45
C SER A 228 -4.84 -19.30 -9.42
N THR A 229 -4.37 -20.45 -8.95
CA THR A 229 -4.99 -21.19 -7.84
C THR A 229 -4.63 -20.54 -6.50
N ILE A 230 -5.59 -20.46 -5.57
CA ILE A 230 -5.31 -20.05 -4.19
C ILE A 230 -4.69 -21.26 -3.48
N THR A 231 -3.46 -21.10 -2.97
CA THR A 231 -2.74 -22.17 -2.27
C THR A 231 -2.88 -22.00 -0.76
N SER A 232 -2.75 -23.10 -0.02
CA SER A 232 -2.74 -23.08 1.46
C SER A 232 -1.32 -22.93 2.05
N GLU A 233 -0.34 -22.54 1.22
CA GLU A 233 1.04 -22.37 1.69
C GLU A 233 1.15 -21.30 2.76
N CYS A 234 1.78 -21.64 3.86
CA CYS A 234 2.09 -20.68 4.92
C CYS A 234 3.16 -19.68 4.47
N ILE A 235 3.06 -18.46 5.01
CA ILE A 235 4.12 -17.46 4.86
C ILE A 235 5.15 -17.73 5.96
N ASP A 236 6.43 -17.85 5.57
CA ASP A 236 7.52 -17.84 6.55
C ASP A 236 7.80 -16.40 6.99
N TYR A 237 7.12 -15.97 8.03
CA TYR A 237 7.29 -14.64 8.57
C TYR A 237 8.65 -14.42 9.24
N GLY A 238 9.38 -15.47 9.60
CA GLY A 238 10.77 -15.34 10.09
C GLY A 238 11.68 -14.77 9.02
N GLU A 239 11.61 -15.30 7.81
CA GLU A 239 12.36 -14.77 6.64
C GLU A 239 11.90 -13.35 6.26
N VAL A 240 10.59 -13.09 6.28
CA VAL A 240 10.03 -11.78 5.98
C VAL A 240 10.52 -10.72 6.96
N ASP A 241 10.53 -11.02 8.25
CA ASP A 241 10.95 -10.11 9.32
C ASP A 241 12.43 -9.74 9.20
N ILE A 242 13.28 -10.70 8.82
CA ILE A 242 14.70 -10.43 8.56
C ILE A 242 14.84 -9.38 7.46
N LYS A 243 14.20 -9.60 6.31
CA LYS A 243 14.24 -8.67 5.17
C LYS A 243 13.61 -7.31 5.52
N LEU A 244 12.50 -7.31 6.24
CA LEU A 244 11.84 -6.09 6.69
C LEU A 244 12.74 -5.28 7.63
N LYS A 245 13.44 -5.93 8.56
CA LYS A 245 14.38 -5.28 9.48
C LYS A 245 15.55 -4.61 8.74
N GLU A 246 16.09 -5.25 7.72
CA GLU A 246 17.15 -4.66 6.88
C GLU A 246 16.63 -3.39 6.16
N ARG A 247 15.45 -3.47 5.57
CA ARG A 247 14.84 -2.33 4.90
C ARG A 247 14.45 -1.21 5.87
N LYS A 248 13.99 -1.53 7.09
CA LYS A 248 13.78 -0.54 8.16
C LYS A 248 15.08 0.20 8.49
N LYS A 249 16.21 -0.50 8.55
CA LYS A 249 17.52 0.12 8.81
C LYS A 249 17.89 1.13 7.71
N ILE A 250 17.66 0.82 6.44
CA ILE A 250 17.88 1.75 5.32
C ILE A 250 17.03 3.00 5.50
N SER A 251 15.74 2.83 5.79
CA SER A 251 14.80 3.92 5.97
C SER A 251 15.15 4.83 7.15
N HIS A 252 15.55 4.23 8.29
CA HIS A 252 16.02 4.98 9.44
C HIS A 252 17.33 5.75 9.16
N ASN A 253 18.26 5.15 8.40
CA ASN A 253 19.51 5.83 8.02
C ASN A 253 19.22 7.03 7.12
N PHE A 254 18.29 6.91 6.17
CA PHE A 254 17.86 8.05 5.37
C PHE A 254 17.29 9.16 6.25
N LEU A 255 16.40 8.84 7.19
CA LEU A 255 15.82 9.82 8.11
C LEU A 255 16.89 10.49 8.98
N LYS A 256 17.81 9.72 9.58
CA LYS A 256 18.92 10.27 10.38
C LYS A 256 19.76 11.25 9.56
N LYS A 257 20.19 10.83 8.38
CA LYS A 257 21.00 11.66 7.47
C LYS A 257 20.24 12.92 7.02
N SER A 258 18.97 12.77 6.66
CA SER A 258 18.17 13.88 6.14
C SER A 258 17.76 14.87 7.23
N LEU A 259 17.54 14.41 8.47
CA LEU A 259 17.18 15.24 9.62
C LEU A 259 18.39 15.77 10.39
N SER A 260 19.61 15.31 10.09
CA SER A 260 20.85 15.64 10.81
C SER A 260 20.77 15.28 12.31
N ILE A 261 20.24 14.08 12.61
CA ILE A 261 20.11 13.52 13.97
C ILE A 261 21.12 12.40 14.15
#